data_3fee92e3cf903c1b3dc20893ee055528
#
_entry.id   3fee92e3cf903c1b3dc20893ee055528
#
_cell.length_a   1.000
_cell.length_b   1.000
_cell.length_c   1.000
_cell.angle_alpha   90.00
_cell.angle_beta   90.00
_cell.angle_gamma   90.00
#
_symmetry.space_group_name_H-M   'P 1'
#
loop_
_entity.id
_entity.type
_entity.pdbx_description
1 polymer ?
#
loop_
_entity_poly.entity_id
_entity_poly.type
_entity_poly.pdbx_seq_one_letter_code
_entity_poly.pdbx_strand_id
1 'polypeptide(L)'
;MNGIYGLRPSYHRIPYEGVATSLSGLDTLPSVFGPLSTDIRGIKLFMQAVIGQRPWLKDPLVLRKQWDEDAYRLVEHGSGKKLTFGILWNDDVVIPLPPVIRALEVTKKALIAAGHDGKNANSHGPKISH
;
A
#
# COMPACT_ATOMS: atom_id res chain seq x y z
N MET A 1 6.66 17.73 0.44
CA MET A 1 6.76 16.27 0.62
C MET A 1 7.95 16.00 1.52
N ASN A 2 7.81 15.14 2.53
CA ASN A 2 8.76 15.07 3.65
C ASN A 2 9.83 13.97 3.47
N GLY A 3 9.89 13.30 2.30
CA GLY A 3 10.87 12.24 2.03
C GLY A 3 10.73 11.00 2.94
N ILE A 4 9.52 10.70 3.40
CA ILE A 4 9.22 9.55 4.25
C ILE A 4 8.24 8.60 3.55
N TYR A 5 8.31 7.34 3.93
CA TYR A 5 7.37 6.30 3.50
C TYR A 5 6.19 6.24 4.46
N GLY A 6 5.01 5.94 3.94
CA GLY A 6 3.81 5.74 4.73
C GLY A 6 3.05 4.51 4.25
N LEU A 7 2.44 3.79 5.16
CA LEU A 7 1.53 2.71 4.85
C LEU A 7 0.15 3.00 5.43
N ARG A 8 -0.86 2.99 4.57
CA ARG A 8 -2.26 2.92 4.98
C ARG A 8 -2.70 1.46 4.91
N PRO A 9 -2.78 0.75 6.04
CA PRO A 9 -3.20 -0.66 6.04
C PRO A 9 -4.68 -0.79 5.69
N SER A 10 -5.11 -2.02 5.41
CA SER A 10 -6.53 -2.34 5.27
C SER A 10 -7.28 -2.04 6.58
N TYR A 11 -8.54 -1.66 6.45
CA TYR A 11 -9.43 -1.45 7.60
C TYR A 11 -9.46 -2.72 8.46
N HIS A 12 -9.51 -2.57 9.78
CA HIS A 12 -9.46 -3.66 10.76
C HIS A 12 -8.16 -4.52 10.72
N ARG A 13 -7.09 -4.06 10.07
CA ARG A 13 -5.80 -4.77 10.10
C ARG A 13 -4.97 -4.44 11.34
N ILE A 14 -5.07 -3.20 11.81
CA ILE A 14 -4.43 -2.68 13.03
C ILE A 14 -5.54 -2.26 13.99
N PRO A 15 -5.38 -2.48 15.32
CA PRO A 15 -6.37 -2.06 16.29
C PRO A 15 -6.55 -0.54 16.28
N TYR A 16 -7.78 -0.12 16.41
CA TYR A 16 -8.16 1.30 16.49
C TYR A 16 -8.70 1.68 17.88
N GLU A 17 -8.88 0.70 18.75
CA GLU A 17 -9.35 0.89 20.12
C GLU A 17 -8.40 1.82 20.88
N GLY A 18 -8.96 2.77 21.63
CA GLY A 18 -8.21 3.75 22.42
C GLY A 18 -7.60 4.90 21.62
N VAL A 19 -7.79 4.97 20.30
CA VAL A 19 -7.35 6.09 19.49
C VAL A 19 -8.27 7.29 19.71
N ALA A 20 -7.70 8.42 20.13
CA ALA A 20 -8.45 9.67 20.22
C ALA A 20 -8.81 10.18 18.82
N THR A 21 -10.10 10.32 18.56
CA THR A 21 -10.62 10.83 17.29
C THR A 21 -11.83 11.72 17.53
N SER A 22 -11.94 12.79 16.75
CA SER A 22 -13.14 13.64 16.72
C SER A 22 -14.29 13.06 15.90
N LEU A 23 -14.04 11.95 15.18
CA LEU A 23 -14.97 11.32 14.24
C LEU A 23 -15.45 9.95 14.78
N SER A 24 -15.59 9.81 16.10
CA SER A 24 -16.10 8.58 16.69
C SER A 24 -17.52 8.29 16.19
N GLY A 25 -17.74 7.06 15.69
CA GLY A 25 -19.02 6.64 15.12
C GLY A 25 -19.22 6.98 13.63
N LEU A 26 -18.23 7.56 12.95
CA LEU A 26 -18.29 7.79 11.52
C LEU A 26 -17.84 6.55 10.75
N ASP A 27 -18.79 5.71 10.36
CA ASP A 27 -18.51 4.44 9.65
C ASP A 27 -18.42 4.59 8.13
N THR A 28 -18.86 5.72 7.57
CA THR A 28 -18.86 5.96 6.12
C THR A 28 -17.46 6.21 5.55
N LEU A 29 -16.57 6.78 6.36
CA LEU A 29 -15.17 7.03 6.01
C LEU A 29 -14.27 6.50 7.13
N PRO A 30 -14.03 5.18 7.17
CA PRO A 30 -13.30 4.59 8.27
C PRO A 30 -11.85 5.07 8.31
N SER A 31 -11.45 5.58 9.47
CA SER A 31 -10.07 5.91 9.75
C SER A 31 -9.24 4.64 9.97
N VAL A 32 -8.00 4.67 9.56
CA VAL A 32 -7.05 3.59 9.83
C VAL A 32 -5.76 4.15 10.39
N PHE A 33 -5.16 3.42 11.30
CA PHE A 33 -3.86 3.73 11.86
C PHE A 33 -2.76 3.06 11.03
N GLY A 34 -1.69 3.79 10.71
CA GLY A 34 -0.60 3.24 9.91
C GLY A 34 0.74 3.92 10.19
N PRO A 35 1.86 3.22 9.98
CA PRO A 35 3.19 3.75 10.25
C PRO A 35 3.66 4.74 9.19
N LEU A 36 4.45 5.71 9.64
CA LEU A 36 5.32 6.54 8.83
C LEU A 36 6.77 6.24 9.21
N SER A 37 7.66 6.12 8.24
CA SER A 37 9.07 5.77 8.49
C SER A 37 9.98 6.36 7.41
N THR A 38 11.21 6.58 7.75
CA THR A 38 12.28 6.94 6.78
C THR A 38 12.79 5.74 5.98
N ASP A 39 12.41 4.50 6.37
CA ASP A 39 12.82 3.24 5.72
C ASP A 39 11.63 2.27 5.64
N ILE A 40 11.45 1.62 4.51
CA ILE A 40 10.42 0.59 4.30
C ILE A 40 10.57 -0.58 5.28
N ARG A 41 11.81 -0.91 5.69
CA ARG A 41 12.06 -1.94 6.70
C ARG A 41 11.45 -1.59 8.05
N GLY A 42 11.42 -0.32 8.41
CA GLY A 42 10.74 0.17 9.61
C GLY A 42 9.22 -0.07 9.55
N ILE A 43 8.61 0.12 8.38
CA ILE A 43 7.19 -0.20 8.15
C ILE A 43 6.93 -1.70 8.32
N LYS A 44 7.78 -2.56 7.73
CA LYS A 44 7.68 -4.02 7.90
C LYS A 44 7.78 -4.42 9.36
N LEU A 45 8.80 -3.92 10.05
CA LEU A 45 9.03 -4.20 11.48
C LEU A 45 7.82 -3.81 12.33
N PHE A 46 7.27 -2.61 12.11
CA PHE A 46 6.07 -2.16 12.80
C PHE A 46 4.89 -3.12 12.56
N MET A 47 4.62 -3.48 11.31
CA MET A 47 3.52 -4.39 10.98
C MET A 47 3.71 -5.77 11.61
N GLN A 48 4.92 -6.32 11.58
CA GLN A 48 5.23 -7.60 12.22
C GLN A 48 5.07 -7.53 13.73
N ALA A 49 5.55 -6.48 14.37
CA ALA A 49 5.45 -6.30 15.82
C ALA A 49 3.99 -6.18 16.29
N VAL A 50 3.19 -5.35 15.61
CA VAL A 50 1.77 -5.15 15.98
C VAL A 50 0.97 -6.43 15.75
N ILE A 51 1.10 -7.05 14.59
CA ILE A 51 0.36 -8.27 14.25
C ILE A 51 0.80 -9.45 15.12
N GLY A 52 2.10 -9.52 15.44
CA GLY A 52 2.67 -10.56 16.31
C GLY A 52 2.11 -10.57 17.73
N GLN A 53 1.62 -9.42 18.22
CA GLN A 53 0.94 -9.32 19.52
C GLN A 53 -0.49 -9.86 19.51
N ARG A 54 -0.97 -10.40 18.39
CA ARG A 54 -2.33 -10.92 18.23
C ARG A 54 -3.40 -9.92 18.65
N PRO A 55 -3.45 -8.72 18.02
CA PRO A 55 -4.30 -7.61 18.46
C PRO A 55 -5.79 -7.96 18.47
N TRP A 56 -6.23 -8.98 17.72
CA TRP A 56 -7.60 -9.50 17.76
C TRP A 56 -8.02 -10.14 19.08
N LEU A 57 -7.08 -10.39 19.99
CA LEU A 57 -7.40 -10.84 21.35
C LEU A 57 -7.82 -9.68 22.27
N LYS A 58 -7.51 -8.43 21.88
CA LYS A 58 -7.84 -7.23 22.63
C LYS A 58 -8.93 -6.41 21.94
N ASP A 59 -8.85 -6.25 20.62
CA ASP A 59 -9.82 -5.53 19.81
C ASP A 59 -10.55 -6.53 18.88
N PRO A 60 -11.84 -6.84 19.15
CA PRO A 60 -12.61 -7.84 18.40
C PRO A 60 -12.87 -7.44 16.95
N LEU A 61 -12.69 -6.16 16.59
CA LEU A 61 -12.85 -5.68 15.22
C LEU A 61 -11.64 -6.02 14.35
N VAL A 62 -10.49 -6.36 14.96
CA VAL A 62 -9.28 -6.68 14.20
C VAL A 62 -9.37 -8.07 13.58
N LEU A 63 -9.09 -8.15 12.27
CA LEU A 63 -9.05 -9.41 11.54
C LEU A 63 -8.03 -10.38 12.14
N ARG A 64 -8.49 -11.60 12.45
CA ARG A 64 -7.64 -12.68 12.95
C ARG A 64 -6.78 -13.25 11.83
N LYS A 65 -5.79 -12.51 11.41
CA LYS A 65 -4.83 -12.93 10.39
C LYS A 65 -3.41 -12.59 10.85
N GLN A 66 -2.58 -13.61 11.01
CA GLN A 66 -1.17 -13.45 11.37
C GLN A 66 -0.38 -12.77 10.22
N TRP A 67 0.87 -12.41 10.51
CA TRP A 67 1.82 -12.01 9.49
C TRP A 67 2.12 -13.21 8.59
N ASP A 68 2.11 -12.98 7.31
CA ASP A 68 2.37 -13.97 6.28
C ASP A 68 3.64 -13.54 5.53
N GLU A 69 4.74 -14.21 5.81
CA GLU A 69 6.04 -13.90 5.19
C GLU A 69 6.08 -14.36 3.72
N ASP A 70 5.38 -15.42 3.38
CA ASP A 70 5.34 -15.93 2.00
C ASP A 70 4.56 -14.99 1.10
N ALA A 71 3.43 -14.47 1.57
CA ALA A 71 2.69 -13.42 0.88
C ALA A 71 3.53 -12.14 0.75
N TYR A 72 4.26 -11.75 1.80
CA TYR A 72 5.17 -10.60 1.73
C TYR A 72 6.27 -10.79 0.69
N ARG A 73 6.81 -11.99 0.57
CA ARG A 73 7.84 -12.35 -0.42
C ARG A 73 7.28 -12.65 -1.80
N LEU A 74 5.98 -12.55 -1.99
CA LEU A 74 5.31 -12.86 -3.26
C LEU A 74 5.63 -14.27 -3.76
N VAL A 75 5.68 -15.28 -2.87
CA VAL A 75 6.03 -16.65 -3.22
C VAL A 75 5.11 -17.19 -4.31
N GLU A 76 3.80 -16.95 -4.23
CA GLU A 76 2.81 -17.34 -5.24
C GLU A 76 3.01 -16.64 -6.60
N HIS A 77 3.75 -15.53 -6.61
CA HIS A 77 4.08 -14.76 -7.81
C HIS A 77 5.56 -14.92 -8.23
N GLY A 78 6.15 -16.09 -7.97
CA GLY A 78 7.53 -16.39 -8.32
C GLY A 78 8.57 -15.61 -7.50
N SER A 79 8.25 -15.28 -6.25
CA SER A 79 9.11 -14.53 -5.32
C SER A 79 9.55 -13.16 -5.88
N GLY A 80 8.68 -12.53 -6.68
CA GLY A 80 8.96 -11.21 -7.23
C GLY A 80 10.03 -11.16 -8.33
N LYS A 81 10.45 -12.30 -8.87
CA LYS A 81 11.51 -12.36 -9.90
C LYS A 81 11.17 -11.54 -11.14
N LYS A 82 9.92 -11.61 -11.60
CA LYS A 82 9.43 -10.79 -12.70
C LYS A 82 7.99 -10.36 -12.41
N LEU A 83 7.78 -9.06 -12.24
CA LEU A 83 6.49 -8.47 -11.98
C LEU A 83 6.07 -7.59 -13.16
N THR A 84 4.77 -7.40 -13.34
CA THR A 84 4.21 -6.43 -14.27
C THR A 84 3.63 -5.25 -13.48
N PHE A 85 4.13 -4.05 -13.76
CA PHE A 85 3.68 -2.81 -13.13
C PHE A 85 2.82 -2.01 -14.11
N GLY A 86 1.63 -1.62 -13.65
CA GLY A 86 0.81 -0.63 -14.35
C GLY A 86 1.27 0.79 -13.97
N ILE A 87 1.57 1.63 -14.96
CA ILE A 87 2.00 3.01 -14.76
C ILE A 87 0.87 3.92 -15.21
N LEU A 88 0.24 4.60 -14.25
CA LEU A 88 -0.79 5.59 -14.49
C LEU A 88 -0.11 6.96 -14.64
N TRP A 89 -0.10 7.52 -15.85
CA TRP A 89 0.53 8.81 -16.14
C TRP A 89 -0.27 9.99 -15.64
N ASN A 90 -1.59 9.91 -15.74
CA ASN A 90 -2.54 10.87 -15.19
C ASN A 90 -3.89 10.16 -14.96
N ASP A 91 -4.78 10.79 -14.23
CA ASP A 91 -6.13 10.30 -13.92
C ASP A 91 -7.22 10.95 -14.80
N ASP A 92 -6.82 11.68 -15.84
CA ASP A 92 -7.67 12.46 -16.74
C ASP A 92 -8.49 13.59 -16.05
N VAL A 93 -8.20 13.85 -14.77
CA VAL A 93 -8.79 14.96 -13.99
C VAL A 93 -7.79 16.10 -13.84
N VAL A 94 -6.56 15.77 -13.45
CA VAL A 94 -5.48 16.74 -13.26
C VAL A 94 -4.22 16.30 -13.99
N ILE A 95 -3.65 17.19 -14.81
CA ILE A 95 -2.37 16.95 -15.46
C ILE A 95 -1.24 17.09 -14.42
N PRO A 96 -0.44 16.04 -14.20
CA PRO A 96 0.65 16.11 -13.24
C PRO A 96 1.72 17.14 -13.66
N LEU A 97 2.32 17.78 -12.67
CA LEU A 97 3.42 18.72 -12.89
C LEU A 97 4.65 18.01 -13.48
N PRO A 98 5.49 18.71 -14.27
CA PRO A 98 6.66 18.12 -14.92
C PRO A 98 7.60 17.32 -14.00
N PRO A 99 7.85 17.72 -12.74
CA PRO A 99 8.65 16.91 -11.81
C PRO A 99 8.03 15.54 -11.49
N VAL A 100 6.69 15.45 -11.47
CA VAL A 100 5.97 14.18 -11.21
C VAL A 100 6.11 13.26 -12.43
N ILE A 101 5.91 13.80 -13.65
CA ILE A 101 6.11 13.04 -14.90
C ILE A 101 7.53 12.49 -14.97
N ARG A 102 8.53 13.32 -14.68
CA ARG A 102 9.93 12.88 -14.63
C ARG A 102 10.16 11.76 -13.62
N ALA A 103 9.54 11.84 -12.44
CA ALA A 103 9.64 10.80 -11.42
C ALA A 103 9.05 9.47 -11.91
N LEU A 104 7.90 9.51 -12.59
CA LEU A 104 7.28 8.32 -13.21
C LEU A 104 8.18 7.71 -14.29
N GLU A 105 8.80 8.54 -15.15
CA GLU A 105 9.74 8.07 -16.18
C GLU A 105 10.97 7.41 -15.56
N VAL A 106 11.57 8.01 -14.52
CA VAL A 106 12.71 7.45 -13.80
C VAL A 106 12.34 6.11 -13.18
N THR A 107 11.17 6.04 -12.53
CA THR A 107 10.65 4.80 -11.92
C THR A 107 10.44 3.71 -12.98
N LYS A 108 9.80 4.03 -14.11
CA LYS A 108 9.61 3.09 -15.21
C LYS A 108 10.93 2.53 -15.73
N LYS A 109 11.91 3.39 -15.97
CA LYS A 109 13.25 2.98 -16.43
C LYS A 109 13.93 2.05 -15.40
N ALA A 110 13.82 2.37 -14.11
CA ALA A 110 14.39 1.55 -13.05
C ALA A 110 13.74 0.16 -12.96
N LEU A 111 12.41 0.08 -13.10
CA LEU A 111 11.67 -1.19 -13.10
C LEU A 111 12.07 -2.08 -14.30
N ILE A 112 12.18 -1.50 -15.48
CA ILE A 112 12.62 -2.24 -16.68
C ILE A 112 14.07 -2.70 -16.52
N ALA A 113 14.96 -1.86 -16.01
CA ALA A 113 16.36 -2.21 -15.76
C ALA A 113 16.49 -3.32 -14.71
N ALA A 114 15.56 -3.42 -13.76
CA ALA A 114 15.46 -4.49 -12.77
C ALA A 114 14.85 -5.79 -13.33
N GLY A 115 14.47 -5.84 -14.61
CA GLY A 115 13.91 -7.03 -15.28
C GLY A 115 12.39 -7.17 -15.16
N HIS A 116 11.70 -6.14 -14.69
CA HIS A 116 10.24 -6.12 -14.59
C HIS A 116 9.58 -5.54 -15.85
N ASP A 117 8.29 -5.81 -16.04
CA ASP A 117 7.50 -5.22 -17.12
C ASP A 117 6.82 -3.93 -16.63
N GLY A 118 7.01 -2.83 -17.36
CA GLY A 118 6.32 -1.57 -17.12
C GLY A 118 5.30 -1.30 -18.23
N LYS A 119 4.01 -1.47 -17.97
CA LYS A 119 2.92 -1.20 -18.94
C LYS A 119 2.22 0.11 -18.60
N ASN A 120 1.79 0.84 -19.62
CA ASN A 120 0.95 2.01 -19.40
C ASN A 120 -0.43 1.53 -18.95
N ALA A 121 -0.91 2.04 -17.82
CA ALA A 121 -2.27 1.84 -17.35
C ALA A 121 -3.15 3.01 -17.85
N ASN A 122 -4.37 2.71 -18.27
CA ASN A 122 -5.37 3.73 -18.57
C ASN A 122 -6.12 4.09 -17.30
N SER A 123 -6.49 5.36 -17.14
CA SER A 123 -7.32 5.86 -16.04
C SER A 123 -8.70 5.19 -15.97
N HIS A 124 -9.20 4.78 -17.12
CA HIS A 124 -10.38 3.94 -17.23
C HIS A 124 -9.93 2.48 -17.18
N GLY A 125 -10.27 1.76 -16.13
CA GLY A 125 -10.04 0.31 -16.03
C GLY A 125 -10.53 -0.43 -17.28
N PRO A 126 -10.22 -1.73 -17.45
CA PRO A 126 -10.67 -2.49 -18.61
C PRO A 126 -12.16 -2.27 -18.79
N LYS A 127 -12.59 -1.78 -19.96
CA LYS A 127 -14.00 -1.69 -20.29
C LYS A 127 -14.56 -3.09 -20.18
N ILE A 128 -15.36 -3.33 -19.13
CA ILE A 128 -16.14 -4.56 -19.03
C ILE A 128 -17.16 -4.46 -20.17
N SER A 129 -16.89 -5.18 -21.24
CA SER A 129 -17.88 -5.38 -22.30
C SER A 129 -18.98 -6.23 -21.71
N HIS A 130 -20.15 -5.62 -21.53
CA HIS A 130 -21.39 -6.32 -21.22
C HIS A 130 -21.86 -7.15 -22.41
#